data_b1ab27aa1b6bdc33474fd55c036b8365
#
_entry.id   b1ab27aa1b6bdc33474fd55c036b8365
#
_cell.length_a   1.000
_cell.length_b   1.000
_cell.length_c   1.000
_cell.angle_alpha   90.00
_cell.angle_beta   90.00
_cell.angle_gamma   90.00
#
_symmetry.space_group_name_H-M   'P 1'
#
loop_
_entity.id
_entity.type
_entity.pdbx_description
1 polymer ?
#
loop_
_entity_poly.entity_id
_entity_poly.type
_entity_poly.pdbx_seq_one_letter_code
_entity_poly.pdbx_strand_id
1 'polypeptide(L)'
;ARKAYLDKGYYDPILFEVVNEIKKKEGPLNILDLGCGEGYYTYRMKQILGDENTYCGLDISKLAVRMATQYDKSIHWIVGNSKNIPVLDHSMDVITAMFTVVNQEELARCIKEDGYIIHVTANRDHLIEIKHLIYDEVKTKSDKYIRLPFNVLESHDFKKTISIKNREDALNLLKMTPHYY
;
A
#
# COMPACT_ATOMS: atom_id res chain seq x y z
N ALA A 1 4.22 3.30 -16.20
CA ALA A 1 2.78 3.49 -16.02
C ALA A 1 2.45 3.83 -14.57
N ARG A 2 2.61 2.88 -13.61
CA ARG A 2 2.21 3.06 -12.21
C ARG A 2 2.88 4.29 -11.56
N LYS A 3 4.22 4.37 -11.60
CA LYS A 3 4.95 5.53 -11.07
C LYS A 3 4.46 6.85 -11.66
N ALA A 4 4.36 6.95 -12.99
CA ALA A 4 3.91 8.17 -13.67
C ALA A 4 2.48 8.60 -13.30
N TYR A 5 1.62 7.66 -12.94
CA TYR A 5 0.26 7.94 -12.49
C TYR A 5 0.22 8.35 -11.01
N LEU A 6 0.92 7.62 -10.14
CA LEU A 6 0.95 7.89 -8.71
C LEU A 6 1.64 9.23 -8.38
N ASP A 7 2.74 9.56 -9.06
CA ASP A 7 3.46 10.84 -8.89
C ASP A 7 2.60 12.08 -9.18
N LYS A 8 1.45 11.92 -9.85
CA LYS A 8 0.46 12.99 -10.06
C LYS A 8 -0.48 13.20 -8.86
N GLY A 9 -0.35 12.40 -7.81
CA GLY A 9 -1.10 12.55 -6.57
C GLY A 9 -2.56 12.08 -6.61
N TYR A 10 -2.99 11.36 -7.65
CA TYR A 10 -4.36 10.87 -7.74
C TYR A 10 -4.76 9.97 -6.57
N TYR A 11 -3.79 9.27 -5.97
CA TYR A 11 -3.98 8.38 -4.82
C TYR A 11 -3.53 8.98 -3.48
N ASP A 12 -3.12 10.25 -3.46
CA ASP A 12 -2.77 10.99 -2.23
C ASP A 12 -3.89 10.97 -1.18
N PRO A 13 -5.18 11.08 -1.54
CA PRO A 13 -6.24 11.00 -0.53
C PRO A 13 -6.22 9.71 0.31
N ILE A 14 -5.90 8.56 -0.30
CA ILE A 14 -5.76 7.28 0.44
C ILE A 14 -4.50 7.30 1.30
N LEU A 15 -3.39 7.85 0.78
CA LEU A 15 -2.16 8.02 1.54
C LEU A 15 -2.39 8.86 2.80
N PHE A 16 -3.15 9.96 2.70
CA PHE A 16 -3.43 10.83 3.85
C PHE A 16 -4.25 10.13 4.93
N GLU A 17 -5.21 9.27 4.56
CA GLU A 17 -5.92 8.43 5.53
C GLU A 17 -4.95 7.51 6.27
N VAL A 18 -4.08 6.80 5.54
CA VAL A 18 -3.07 5.91 6.14
C VAL A 18 -2.12 6.69 7.05
N VAL A 19 -1.64 7.85 6.64
CA VAL A 19 -0.74 8.69 7.44
C VAL A 19 -1.44 9.20 8.69
N ASN A 20 -2.72 9.58 8.63
CA ASN A 20 -3.49 10.02 9.79
C ASN A 20 -3.63 8.89 10.82
N GLU A 21 -3.82 7.65 10.37
CA GLU A 21 -3.81 6.50 11.27
C GLU A 21 -2.43 6.30 11.93
N ILE A 22 -1.34 6.38 11.16
CA ILE A 22 0.01 6.22 11.71
C ILE A 22 0.32 7.29 12.76
N LYS A 23 -0.13 8.53 12.57
CA LYS A 23 0.07 9.64 13.52
C LYS A 23 -0.60 9.46 14.88
N LYS A 24 -1.54 8.51 15.00
CA LYS A 24 -2.15 8.18 16.31
C LYS A 24 -1.17 7.48 17.26
N LYS A 25 -0.07 6.90 16.73
CA LYS A 25 0.98 6.26 17.54
C LYS A 25 2.13 7.22 17.76
N GLU A 26 2.49 7.42 19.02
CA GLU A 26 3.56 8.34 19.43
C GLU A 26 4.95 7.69 19.36
N GLY A 27 5.99 8.54 19.27
CA GLY A 27 7.40 8.15 19.29
C GLY A 27 7.96 7.78 17.92
N PRO A 28 9.27 7.48 17.87
CA PRO A 28 9.92 6.94 16.68
C PRO A 28 9.40 5.54 16.35
N LEU A 29 8.95 5.33 15.12
CA LEU A 29 8.31 4.10 14.67
C LEU A 29 9.18 3.34 13.67
N ASN A 30 9.16 2.02 13.73
CA ASN A 30 9.61 1.14 12.65
C ASN A 30 8.40 0.81 11.76
N ILE A 31 8.41 1.31 10.53
CA ILE A 31 7.29 1.22 9.58
C ILE A 31 7.70 0.33 8.41
N LEU A 32 6.95 -0.73 8.16
CA LEU A 32 7.12 -1.61 7.01
C LEU A 32 5.98 -1.38 6.00
N ASP A 33 6.31 -0.99 4.78
CA ASP A 33 5.39 -0.94 3.65
C ASP A 33 5.50 -2.23 2.83
N LEU A 34 4.53 -3.12 3.01
CA LEU A 34 4.49 -4.43 2.37
C LEU A 34 3.85 -4.33 0.99
N GLY A 35 4.58 -4.75 -0.05
CA GLY A 35 4.18 -4.56 -1.44
C GLY A 35 4.38 -3.12 -1.91
N CYS A 36 5.49 -2.50 -1.51
CA CYS A 36 5.79 -1.08 -1.74
C CYS A 36 5.87 -0.69 -3.24
N GLY A 37 6.01 -1.66 -4.14
CA GLY A 37 6.17 -1.41 -5.57
C GLY A 37 7.38 -0.51 -5.86
N GLU A 38 7.16 0.53 -6.67
CA GLU A 38 8.19 1.51 -6.99
C GLU A 38 8.45 2.55 -5.86
N GLY A 39 7.90 2.33 -4.64
CA GLY A 39 8.23 3.09 -3.44
C GLY A 39 7.45 4.39 -3.23
N TYR A 40 6.41 4.65 -4.02
CA TYR A 40 5.63 5.90 -3.92
C TYR A 40 5.08 6.14 -2.51
N TYR A 41 4.33 5.19 -1.95
CA TYR A 41 3.71 5.36 -0.65
C TYR A 41 4.74 5.42 0.48
N THR A 42 5.73 4.55 0.47
CA THR A 42 6.81 4.53 1.48
C THR A 42 7.54 5.87 1.54
N TYR A 43 7.94 6.40 0.39
CA TYR A 43 8.61 7.70 0.30
C TYR A 43 7.72 8.86 0.75
N ARG A 44 6.46 8.87 0.33
CA ARG A 44 5.51 9.91 0.72
C ARG A 44 5.18 9.87 2.21
N MET A 45 5.04 8.68 2.79
CA MET A 45 4.89 8.52 4.25
C MET A 45 6.08 9.15 4.97
N LYS A 46 7.31 8.87 4.54
CA LYS A 46 8.51 9.47 5.13
C LYS A 46 8.50 10.99 5.03
N GLN A 47 8.15 11.57 3.88
CA GLN A 47 8.07 13.02 3.71
C GLN A 47 7.09 13.70 4.69
N ILE A 48 6.01 13.01 5.08
CA ILE A 48 4.95 13.58 5.92
C ILE A 48 5.18 13.28 7.40
N LEU A 49 5.68 12.09 7.73
CA LEU A 49 5.85 11.62 9.10
C LEU A 49 7.22 11.97 9.72
N GLY A 50 8.20 12.39 8.88
CA GLY A 50 9.50 12.83 9.35
C GLY A 50 10.59 11.75 9.35
N ASP A 51 11.82 12.20 9.62
CA ASP A 51 13.04 11.38 9.57
C ASP A 51 13.36 10.63 10.88
N GLU A 52 12.61 10.87 11.94
CA GLU A 52 12.74 10.18 13.22
C GLU A 52 12.31 8.72 13.17
N ASN A 53 11.51 8.36 12.17
CA ASN A 53 11.02 7.01 11.96
C ASN A 53 11.97 6.20 11.06
N THR A 54 11.97 4.88 11.23
CA THR A 54 12.64 3.95 10.32
C THR A 54 11.64 3.43 9.30
N TYR A 55 11.99 3.51 8.02
CA TYR A 55 11.13 3.07 6.93
C TYR A 55 11.74 1.90 6.18
N CYS A 56 10.94 0.85 6.01
CA CYS A 56 11.27 -0.31 5.19
C CYS A 56 10.21 -0.46 4.09
N GLY A 57 10.64 -0.59 2.84
CA GLY A 57 9.77 -0.92 1.72
C GLY A 57 10.14 -2.30 1.19
N LEU A 58 9.18 -3.23 1.17
CA LEU A 58 9.39 -4.58 0.66
C LEU A 58 8.50 -4.87 -0.53
N ASP A 59 9.09 -5.37 -1.61
CA ASP A 59 8.36 -5.88 -2.76
C ASP A 59 9.06 -7.08 -3.39
N ILE A 60 8.29 -7.97 -4.01
CA ILE A 60 8.83 -9.15 -4.71
C ILE A 60 9.51 -8.79 -6.03
N SER A 61 9.12 -7.66 -6.62
CA SER A 61 9.64 -7.19 -7.90
C SER A 61 10.98 -6.48 -7.73
N LYS A 62 12.06 -7.16 -8.09
CA LYS A 62 13.41 -6.56 -8.11
C LYS A 62 13.48 -5.26 -8.92
N LEU A 63 12.73 -5.19 -10.03
CA LEU A 63 12.69 -3.98 -10.86
C LEU A 63 12.00 -2.82 -10.12
N ALA A 64 10.87 -3.09 -9.47
CA ALA A 64 10.15 -2.09 -8.70
C ALA A 64 10.99 -1.55 -7.54
N VAL A 65 11.62 -2.43 -6.76
CA VAL A 65 12.52 -2.04 -5.67
C VAL A 65 13.71 -1.22 -6.17
N ARG A 66 14.31 -1.60 -7.32
CA ARG A 66 15.36 -0.80 -7.96
C ARG A 66 14.88 0.60 -8.33
N MET A 67 13.64 0.77 -8.76
CA MET A 67 13.07 2.09 -9.02
C MET A 67 12.82 2.87 -7.72
N ALA A 68 12.39 2.19 -6.66
CA ALA A 68 12.14 2.77 -5.35
C ALA A 68 13.42 3.39 -4.74
N THR A 69 14.59 2.77 -4.92
CA THR A 69 15.87 3.31 -4.42
C THR A 69 16.23 4.70 -4.98
N GLN A 70 15.57 5.13 -6.05
CA GLN A 70 15.78 6.46 -6.64
C GLN A 70 15.09 7.58 -5.86
N TYR A 71 14.11 7.26 -5.01
CA TYR A 71 13.43 8.27 -4.19
C TYR A 71 14.27 8.72 -3.00
N ASP A 72 14.71 7.77 -2.20
CA ASP A 72 15.45 8.05 -0.97
C ASP A 72 16.32 6.85 -0.58
N LYS A 73 17.61 7.07 -0.37
CA LYS A 73 18.59 6.04 0.00
C LYS A 73 18.58 5.72 1.50
N SER A 74 17.95 6.53 2.32
CA SER A 74 17.82 6.29 3.76
C SER A 74 16.68 5.33 4.10
N ILE A 75 15.79 5.04 3.15
CA ILE A 75 14.76 4.01 3.27
C ILE A 75 15.38 2.65 3.00
N HIS A 76 15.08 1.67 3.83
CA HIS A 76 15.49 0.28 3.64
C HIS A 76 14.63 -0.39 2.57
N TRP A 77 15.14 -0.45 1.35
CA TRP A 77 14.46 -1.08 0.23
C TRP A 77 14.83 -2.56 0.10
N ILE A 78 13.84 -3.44 0.17
CA ILE A 78 14.02 -4.88 0.30
C ILE A 78 13.33 -5.60 -0.86
N VAL A 79 14.08 -6.46 -1.56
CA VAL A 79 13.49 -7.44 -2.48
C VAL A 79 13.16 -8.68 -1.68
N GLY A 80 11.87 -8.97 -1.51
CA GLY A 80 11.44 -10.07 -0.65
C GLY A 80 10.02 -10.52 -0.92
N ASN A 81 9.62 -11.60 -0.28
CA ASN A 81 8.31 -12.22 -0.40
C ASN A 81 7.53 -12.02 0.90
N SER A 82 6.24 -11.72 0.80
CA SER A 82 5.34 -11.60 1.95
C SER A 82 5.16 -12.87 2.78
N LYS A 83 5.60 -14.03 2.26
CA LYS A 83 5.60 -15.32 2.97
C LYS A 83 6.86 -15.57 3.80
N ASN A 84 7.87 -14.73 3.67
CA ASN A 84 9.11 -14.79 4.42
C ASN A 84 9.72 -13.39 4.44
N ILE A 85 9.24 -12.55 5.35
CA ILE A 85 9.62 -11.15 5.46
C ILE A 85 10.97 -11.05 6.20
N PRO A 86 12.03 -10.49 5.60
CA PRO A 86 13.36 -10.46 6.19
C PRO A 86 13.54 -9.35 7.23
N VAL A 87 12.68 -9.33 8.23
CA VAL A 87 12.78 -8.47 9.42
C VAL A 87 12.69 -9.34 10.67
N LEU A 88 13.19 -8.83 11.79
CA LEU A 88 13.18 -9.55 13.07
C LEU A 88 11.73 -9.71 13.57
N ASP A 89 11.54 -10.73 14.39
CA ASP A 89 10.27 -10.97 15.09
C ASP A 89 9.95 -9.75 15.97
N HIS A 90 8.68 -9.39 16.02
CA HIS A 90 8.17 -8.31 16.88
C HIS A 90 8.98 -7.00 16.80
N SER A 91 9.39 -6.62 15.58
CA SER A 91 10.25 -5.45 15.35
C SER A 91 9.54 -4.26 14.71
N MET A 92 8.37 -4.46 14.10
CA MET A 92 7.64 -3.40 13.42
C MET A 92 6.55 -2.81 14.30
N ASP A 93 6.50 -1.48 14.39
CA ASP A 93 5.44 -0.75 15.08
C ASP A 93 4.19 -0.64 14.22
N VAL A 94 4.38 -0.43 12.92
CA VAL A 94 3.31 -0.32 11.93
C VAL A 94 3.69 -1.11 10.68
N ILE A 95 2.73 -1.87 10.16
CA ILE A 95 2.86 -2.49 8.84
C ILE A 95 1.74 -1.95 7.96
N THR A 96 2.10 -1.32 6.84
CA THR A 96 1.14 -0.92 5.81
C THR A 96 1.10 -1.96 4.70
N ALA A 97 -0.08 -2.28 4.19
CA ALA A 97 -0.27 -3.19 3.06
C ALA A 97 -1.32 -2.60 2.12
N MET A 98 -0.85 -1.88 1.09
CA MET A 98 -1.72 -1.13 0.18
C MET A 98 -1.94 -1.87 -1.13
N PHE A 99 -3.16 -2.40 -1.32
CA PHE A 99 -3.56 -3.15 -2.53
C PHE A 99 -2.67 -4.36 -2.83
N THR A 100 -2.11 -4.99 -1.80
CA THR A 100 -1.22 -6.14 -1.91
C THR A 100 -1.75 -7.37 -1.18
N VAL A 101 -1.19 -8.53 -1.52
CA VAL A 101 -1.50 -9.79 -0.84
C VAL A 101 -0.63 -9.92 0.40
N VAL A 102 -1.24 -10.32 1.51
CA VAL A 102 -0.58 -10.48 2.80
C VAL A 102 -0.53 -11.94 3.23
N ASN A 103 0.51 -12.32 3.96
CA ASN A 103 0.58 -13.56 4.72
C ASN A 103 0.39 -13.24 6.21
N GLN A 104 -0.68 -13.77 6.79
CA GLN A 104 -1.10 -13.40 8.15
C GLN A 104 -0.12 -13.91 9.23
N GLU A 105 0.50 -15.06 9.02
CA GLU A 105 1.49 -15.63 9.95
C GLU A 105 2.75 -14.76 10.02
N GLU A 106 3.22 -14.31 8.86
CA GLU A 106 4.38 -13.41 8.78
C GLU A 106 4.07 -12.02 9.34
N LEU A 107 2.88 -11.48 9.09
CA LEU A 107 2.47 -10.23 9.72
C LEU A 107 2.46 -10.35 11.25
N ALA A 108 1.90 -11.45 11.79
CA ALA A 108 1.86 -11.69 13.24
C ALA A 108 3.26 -11.86 13.84
N ARG A 109 4.19 -12.48 13.10
CA ARG A 109 5.58 -12.61 13.53
C ARG A 109 6.30 -11.26 13.58
N CYS A 110 6.09 -10.41 12.56
CA CYS A 110 6.85 -9.16 12.40
C CYS A 110 6.33 -8.02 13.27
N ILE A 111 5.01 -7.98 13.55
CA ILE A 111 4.40 -6.86 14.30
C ILE A 111 4.71 -6.96 15.79
N LYS A 112 4.96 -5.82 16.45
CA LYS A 112 5.06 -5.74 17.92
C LYS A 112 3.72 -6.02 18.58
N GLU A 113 3.72 -6.35 19.86
CA GLU A 113 2.50 -6.61 20.65
C GLU A 113 1.54 -5.41 20.66
N ASP A 114 2.08 -4.21 20.76
CA ASP A 114 1.35 -2.93 20.72
C ASP A 114 1.33 -2.31 19.31
N GLY A 115 1.81 -3.03 18.31
CA GLY A 115 1.83 -2.61 16.92
C GLY A 115 0.48 -2.85 16.23
N TYR A 116 0.30 -2.24 15.06
CA TYR A 116 -0.89 -2.45 14.25
C TYR A 116 -0.62 -2.49 12.75
N ILE A 117 -1.58 -3.01 12.03
CA ILE A 117 -1.50 -3.20 10.58
C ILE A 117 -2.58 -2.36 9.91
N ILE A 118 -2.19 -1.59 8.93
CA ILE A 118 -3.12 -0.84 8.06
C ILE A 118 -3.21 -1.57 6.72
N HIS A 119 -4.33 -2.23 6.49
CA HIS A 119 -4.58 -2.96 5.26
C HIS A 119 -5.59 -2.23 4.39
N VAL A 120 -5.14 -1.72 3.25
CA VAL A 120 -5.98 -1.06 2.25
C VAL A 120 -6.31 -2.02 1.14
N THR A 121 -7.59 -2.26 0.92
CA THR A 121 -8.10 -3.13 -0.15
C THR A 121 -8.99 -2.36 -1.11
N ALA A 122 -9.11 -2.86 -2.34
CA ALA A 122 -10.06 -2.32 -3.31
C ALA A 122 -11.48 -2.79 -2.96
N ASN A 123 -12.39 -1.86 -2.71
CA ASN A 123 -13.81 -2.15 -2.54
C ASN A 123 -14.45 -2.60 -3.87
N ARG A 124 -15.66 -3.13 -3.82
CA ARG A 124 -16.44 -3.62 -5.00
C ARG A 124 -16.53 -2.57 -6.09
N ASP A 125 -16.77 -1.32 -5.70
CA ASP A 125 -16.95 -0.19 -6.61
C ASP A 125 -15.65 0.45 -7.08
N HIS A 126 -14.49 -0.08 -6.67
CA HIS A 126 -13.20 0.46 -7.10
C HIS A 126 -13.07 0.41 -8.61
N LEU A 127 -12.89 1.58 -9.23
CA LEU A 127 -12.81 1.79 -10.68
C LEU A 127 -14.02 1.22 -11.44
N ILE A 128 -15.21 1.32 -10.85
CA ILE A 128 -16.43 0.72 -11.41
C ILE A 128 -16.75 1.26 -12.81
N GLU A 129 -16.51 2.54 -13.06
CA GLU A 129 -16.71 3.17 -14.36
C GLU A 129 -15.81 2.55 -15.43
N ILE A 130 -14.55 2.25 -15.09
CA ILE A 130 -13.62 1.58 -16.00
C ILE A 130 -14.06 0.13 -16.24
N LYS A 131 -14.51 -0.58 -15.20
CA LYS A 131 -15.00 -1.94 -15.35
C LYS A 131 -16.19 -2.02 -16.29
N HIS A 132 -17.16 -1.11 -16.20
CA HIS A 132 -18.29 -1.03 -17.10
C HIS A 132 -17.93 -0.69 -18.56
N LEU A 133 -16.78 -0.05 -18.80
CA LEU A 133 -16.29 0.21 -20.16
C LEU A 133 -15.61 -1.02 -20.79
N ILE A 134 -15.15 -1.96 -19.98
CA ILE A 134 -14.33 -3.11 -20.43
C ILE A 134 -15.11 -4.41 -20.42
N TYR A 135 -16.04 -4.57 -19.48
CA TYR A 135 -16.76 -5.81 -19.25
C TYR A 135 -18.26 -5.62 -19.47
N ASP A 136 -18.88 -6.53 -20.23
CA ASP A 136 -20.34 -6.56 -20.40
C ASP A 136 -21.06 -6.86 -19.07
N GLU A 137 -20.46 -7.71 -18.21
CA GLU A 137 -20.92 -7.99 -16.86
C GLU A 137 -19.80 -7.80 -15.84
N VAL A 138 -20.01 -6.92 -14.86
CA VAL A 138 -19.05 -6.70 -13.76
C VAL A 138 -19.34 -7.68 -12.63
N LYS A 139 -18.48 -8.71 -12.49
CA LYS A 139 -18.52 -9.62 -11.34
C LYS A 139 -17.96 -8.94 -10.10
N THR A 140 -18.81 -8.71 -9.10
CA THR A 140 -18.39 -8.20 -7.80
C THR A 140 -17.80 -9.34 -6.96
N LYS A 141 -16.54 -9.24 -6.56
CA LYS A 141 -15.95 -10.17 -5.60
C LYS A 141 -16.32 -9.73 -4.19
N SER A 142 -16.49 -10.69 -3.28
CA SER A 142 -16.65 -10.39 -1.85
C SER A 142 -15.37 -9.74 -1.30
N ASP A 143 -15.54 -8.80 -0.37
CA ASP A 143 -14.43 -8.17 0.31
C ASP A 143 -13.59 -9.21 1.05
N LYS A 144 -12.27 -9.16 0.84
CA LYS A 144 -11.32 -10.02 1.56
C LYS A 144 -10.73 -9.22 2.71
N TYR A 145 -11.22 -9.43 3.90
CA TYR A 145 -10.63 -8.88 5.11
C TYR A 145 -9.50 -9.77 5.62
N ILE A 146 -8.52 -9.17 6.29
CA ILE A 146 -7.60 -9.92 7.14
C ILE A 146 -8.47 -10.55 8.24
N ARG A 147 -8.43 -11.89 8.29
CA ARG A 147 -9.05 -12.64 9.37
C ARG A 147 -7.93 -13.12 10.27
N LEU A 148 -8.18 -13.52 11.47
CA LEU A 148 -7.25 -14.09 12.45
C LEU A 148 -5.74 -14.23 12.02
N PRO A 149 -4.78 -13.99 12.91
CA PRO A 149 -4.92 -13.85 14.37
C PRO A 149 -5.18 -12.41 14.86
N PHE A 150 -5.59 -11.49 14.01
CA PHE A 150 -5.73 -10.08 14.32
C PHE A 150 -7.16 -9.71 14.70
N ASN A 151 -7.29 -8.77 15.65
CA ASN A 151 -8.54 -8.07 15.93
C ASN A 151 -8.67 -6.86 15.01
N VAL A 152 -9.82 -6.67 14.40
CA VAL A 152 -10.10 -5.44 13.64
C VAL A 152 -10.43 -4.34 14.65
N LEU A 153 -9.57 -3.34 14.73
CA LEU A 153 -9.75 -2.18 15.61
C LEU A 153 -10.71 -1.18 14.98
N GLU A 154 -10.49 -0.85 13.72
CA GLU A 154 -11.30 0.10 12.95
C GLU A 154 -11.43 -0.39 11.50
N SER A 155 -12.53 -0.02 10.85
CA SER A 155 -12.75 -0.26 9.44
C SER A 155 -13.48 0.92 8.81
N HIS A 156 -12.90 1.47 7.75
CA HIS A 156 -13.44 2.64 7.06
C HIS A 156 -13.64 2.36 5.58
N ASP A 157 -14.83 2.69 5.09
CA ASP A 157 -15.07 2.75 3.64
C ASP A 157 -14.67 4.13 3.12
N PHE A 158 -13.60 4.16 2.32
CA PHE A 158 -13.13 5.38 1.68
C PHE A 158 -13.55 5.41 0.22
N LYS A 159 -14.27 6.46 -0.17
CA LYS A 159 -14.69 6.68 -1.56
C LYS A 159 -14.27 8.08 -2.02
N LYS A 160 -13.53 8.14 -3.11
CA LYS A 160 -13.12 9.37 -3.76
C LYS A 160 -13.30 9.29 -5.26
N THR A 161 -13.95 10.28 -5.84
CA THR A 161 -14.03 10.43 -7.29
C THR A 161 -12.76 11.12 -7.79
N ILE A 162 -12.11 10.51 -8.78
CA ILE A 162 -10.91 11.02 -9.42
C ILE A 162 -11.28 11.46 -10.84
N SER A 163 -11.05 12.73 -11.18
CA SER A 163 -11.22 13.25 -12.54
C SER A 163 -9.93 13.07 -13.33
N ILE A 164 -9.96 12.20 -14.32
CA ILE A 164 -8.83 11.98 -15.24
C ILE A 164 -9.00 12.93 -16.44
N LYS A 165 -8.05 13.85 -16.62
CA LYS A 165 -8.18 14.95 -17.58
C LYS A 165 -7.59 14.65 -18.97
N ASN A 166 -6.80 13.59 -19.11
CA ASN A 166 -6.13 13.28 -20.37
C ASN A 166 -6.02 11.78 -20.63
N ARG A 167 -5.84 11.43 -21.90
CA ARG A 167 -5.75 10.03 -22.37
C ARG A 167 -4.57 9.28 -21.79
N GLU A 168 -3.44 9.95 -21.58
CA GLU A 168 -2.22 9.31 -21.05
C GLU A 168 -2.44 8.81 -19.63
N ASP A 169 -3.05 9.63 -18.76
CA ASP A 169 -3.36 9.26 -17.38
C ASP A 169 -4.38 8.13 -17.31
N ALA A 170 -5.41 8.17 -18.17
CA ALA A 170 -6.38 7.08 -18.28
C ALA A 170 -5.70 5.76 -18.66
N LEU A 171 -4.79 5.80 -19.63
CA LEU A 171 -4.02 4.63 -20.04
C LEU A 171 -3.06 4.14 -18.95
N ASN A 172 -2.41 5.05 -18.23
CA ASN A 172 -1.53 4.70 -17.13
C ASN A 172 -2.30 4.07 -15.97
N LEU A 173 -3.48 4.60 -15.63
CA LEU A 173 -4.38 3.98 -14.64
C LEU A 173 -4.77 2.57 -15.08
N LEU A 174 -5.23 2.39 -16.31
CA LEU A 174 -5.64 1.10 -16.83
C LEU A 174 -4.48 0.08 -16.76
N LYS A 175 -3.27 0.47 -17.19
CA LYS A 175 -2.06 -0.38 -17.18
C LYS A 175 -1.60 -0.80 -15.77
N MET A 176 -1.97 -0.08 -14.73
CA MET A 176 -1.64 -0.47 -13.36
C MET A 176 -2.70 -1.37 -12.71
N THR A 177 -3.79 -1.63 -13.41
CA THR A 177 -4.86 -2.54 -12.96
C THR A 177 -4.74 -3.92 -13.62
N PRO A 178 -5.28 -4.97 -12.98
CA PRO A 178 -5.34 -6.30 -13.62
C PRO A 178 -6.28 -6.37 -14.83
N HIS A 179 -6.99 -5.29 -15.14
CA HIS A 179 -7.95 -5.22 -16.26
C HIS A 179 -7.30 -4.90 -17.61
N TYR A 180 -6.00 -4.61 -17.62
CA TYR A 180 -5.27 -4.29 -18.86
C TYR A 180 -4.76 -5.54 -19.61
N TYR A 181 -4.63 -6.68 -18.94
CA TYR A 181 -4.06 -7.93 -19.47
C TYR A 181 -5.13 -8.98 -19.76
#